data_bc27c422fd3cdb33342e50a72299d5fb
#
_entry.id   bc27c422fd3cdb33342e50a72299d5fb
#
_cell.length_a   1.000
_cell.length_b   1.000
_cell.length_c   1.000
_cell.angle_alpha   90.00
_cell.angle_beta   90.00
_cell.angle_gamma   90.00
#
_symmetry.space_group_name_H-M   'P 1'
#
loop_
_entity.id
_entity.type
_entity.pdbx_description
1 polymer ?
#
loop_
_entity_poly.entity_id
_entity_poly.type
_entity_poly.pdbx_seq_one_letter_code
_entity_poly.pdbx_strand_id
1 'polypeptide(L)'
;MSAVRRLVDDLPVLDGIEAEHRDRAIAWLNSTADIFRRAKPATPDPHLVTYVVVVDPATGDVLLADHRLSGLWLPAGGHVDPGEHPTTSAARELGEELGPPAASLVGDGPRFLTWTPTRGPDSHVDVSLWYVAAADRSRPLEWDRREFHAVRWWSRTALLDRATEGFEPHLSRFLAKLDGST
;
A
#
# COMPACT_ATOMS: atom_id res chain seq x y z
N MET A 1 15.05 -18.07 -6.14
CA MET A 1 13.83 -17.50 -5.55
C MET A 1 13.85 -16.00 -5.84
N SER A 2 12.74 -15.42 -6.38
CA SER A 2 12.68 -14.00 -6.70
C SER A 2 12.73 -13.12 -5.45
N ALA A 3 13.11 -11.84 -5.59
CA ALA A 3 13.12 -10.89 -4.46
C ALA A 3 11.73 -10.74 -3.85
N VAL A 4 10.69 -10.62 -4.71
CA VAL A 4 9.28 -10.53 -4.29
C VAL A 4 8.86 -11.72 -3.47
N ARG A 5 9.26 -12.94 -3.89
CA ARG A 5 8.91 -14.17 -3.16
C ARG A 5 9.51 -14.18 -1.75
N ARG A 6 10.75 -13.73 -1.57
CA ARG A 6 11.37 -13.63 -0.24
C ARG A 6 10.61 -12.64 0.65
N LEU A 7 10.25 -11.46 0.12
CA LEU A 7 9.47 -10.47 0.87
C LEU A 7 8.13 -11.04 1.36
N VAL A 8 7.47 -11.87 0.55
CA VAL A 8 6.19 -12.51 0.92
C VAL A 8 6.40 -13.64 1.93
N ASP A 9 7.45 -14.46 1.77
CA ASP A 9 7.75 -15.56 2.70
C ASP A 9 8.15 -15.06 4.10
N ASP A 10 8.92 -13.97 4.16
CA ASP A 10 9.46 -13.40 5.41
C ASP A 10 8.41 -12.55 6.17
N LEU A 11 7.24 -12.30 5.56
CA LEU A 11 6.22 -11.42 6.12
C LEU A 11 5.47 -12.12 7.28
N PRO A 12 5.52 -11.56 8.51
CA PRO A 12 4.74 -12.10 9.62
C PRO A 12 3.26 -11.87 9.40
N VAL A 13 2.45 -12.88 9.68
CA VAL A 13 1.00 -12.86 9.46
C VAL A 13 0.28 -12.38 10.72
N LEU A 14 -0.68 -11.45 10.57
CA LEU A 14 -1.50 -10.93 11.66
C LEU A 14 -2.64 -11.90 12.02
N ASP A 15 -3.37 -12.36 11.00
CA ASP A 15 -4.64 -13.08 11.17
C ASP A 15 -4.88 -14.06 10.01
N GLY A 16 -6.01 -14.81 10.11
CA GLY A 16 -6.38 -15.81 9.10
C GLY A 16 -6.62 -15.23 7.69
N ILE A 17 -7.08 -13.97 7.60
CA ILE A 17 -7.29 -13.32 6.30
C ILE A 17 -5.96 -13.00 5.64
N GLU A 18 -4.98 -12.46 6.40
CA GLU A 18 -3.65 -12.21 5.86
C GLU A 18 -2.93 -13.52 5.50
N ALA A 19 -3.14 -14.60 6.28
CA ALA A 19 -2.64 -15.92 5.94
C ALA A 19 -3.18 -16.39 4.58
N GLU A 20 -4.48 -16.25 4.34
CA GLU A 20 -5.10 -16.59 3.06
C GLU A 20 -4.55 -15.73 1.91
N HIS A 21 -4.42 -14.42 2.11
CA HIS A 21 -3.84 -13.52 1.12
C HIS A 21 -2.40 -13.91 0.77
N ARG A 22 -1.59 -14.23 1.78
CA ARG A 22 -0.21 -14.68 1.60
C ARG A 22 -0.13 -16.01 0.83
N ASP A 23 -0.97 -16.98 1.18
CA ASP A 23 -1.00 -18.28 0.51
C ASP A 23 -1.40 -18.14 -0.97
N ARG A 24 -2.38 -17.29 -1.28
CA ARG A 24 -2.75 -16.95 -2.67
C ARG A 24 -1.60 -16.28 -3.41
N ALA A 25 -0.93 -15.30 -2.79
CA ALA A 25 0.22 -14.63 -3.39
C ALA A 25 1.37 -15.60 -3.66
N ILE A 26 1.65 -16.52 -2.73
CA ILE A 26 2.66 -17.57 -2.89
C ILE A 26 2.31 -18.51 -4.06
N ALA A 27 1.07 -18.96 -4.14
CA ALA A 27 0.60 -19.82 -5.22
C ALA A 27 0.72 -19.12 -6.59
N TRP A 28 0.32 -17.85 -6.65
CA TRP A 28 0.45 -17.03 -7.84
C TRP A 28 1.92 -16.84 -8.26
N LEU A 29 2.82 -16.45 -7.34
CA LEU A 29 4.25 -16.29 -7.61
C LEU A 29 4.94 -17.59 -8.05
N ASN A 30 4.38 -18.75 -7.70
CA ASN A 30 4.85 -20.05 -8.18
C ASN A 30 4.32 -20.39 -9.58
N SER A 31 3.20 -19.81 -9.98
CA SER A 31 2.52 -20.14 -11.26
C SER A 31 3.00 -19.27 -12.42
N THR A 32 3.54 -18.07 -12.16
CA THR A 32 3.96 -17.15 -13.22
C THR A 32 5.13 -16.27 -12.78
N ALA A 33 5.93 -15.83 -13.76
CA ALA A 33 6.90 -14.74 -13.59
C ALA A 33 6.37 -13.39 -14.09
N ASP A 34 5.20 -13.37 -14.75
CA ASP A 34 4.54 -12.18 -15.27
C ASP A 34 3.67 -11.55 -14.18
N ILE A 35 4.31 -10.81 -13.27
CA ILE A 35 3.70 -10.25 -12.07
C ILE A 35 3.60 -8.72 -12.08
N PHE A 36 4.13 -8.06 -13.11
CA PHE A 36 4.17 -6.60 -13.22
C PHE A 36 3.17 -6.12 -14.25
N ARG A 37 2.43 -5.06 -13.96
CA ARG A 37 1.50 -4.47 -14.92
C ARG A 37 2.24 -3.89 -16.12
N ARG A 38 1.93 -4.36 -17.32
CA ARG A 38 2.52 -3.91 -18.59
C ARG A 38 1.58 -3.04 -19.42
N ALA A 39 0.29 -3.18 -19.23
CA ALA A 39 -0.72 -2.41 -19.96
C ALA A 39 -1.97 -2.18 -19.12
N LYS A 40 -2.58 -1.00 -19.29
CA LYS A 40 -3.87 -0.65 -18.69
C LYS A 40 -5.01 -1.42 -19.39
N PRO A 41 -6.12 -1.75 -18.70
CA PRO A 41 -6.31 -1.48 -17.27
C PRO A 41 -5.53 -2.45 -16.38
N ALA A 42 -5.37 -3.72 -16.75
CA ALA A 42 -4.87 -4.77 -15.87
C ALA A 42 -4.24 -5.94 -16.62
N THR A 43 -3.12 -5.71 -17.32
CA THR A 43 -2.39 -6.80 -17.99
C THR A 43 -0.99 -6.92 -17.40
N PRO A 44 -0.64 -8.03 -16.72
CA PRO A 44 -1.50 -9.17 -16.34
C PRO A 44 -2.49 -8.84 -15.22
N ASP A 45 -3.43 -9.75 -14.98
CA ASP A 45 -4.29 -9.79 -13.81
C ASP A 45 -4.11 -11.17 -13.15
N PRO A 46 -3.72 -11.26 -11.87
CA PRO A 46 -3.35 -10.16 -10.95
C PRO A 46 -1.96 -9.55 -11.24
N HIS A 47 -1.65 -8.41 -10.58
CA HIS A 47 -0.33 -7.80 -10.65
C HIS A 47 0.10 -7.15 -9.33
N LEU A 48 1.39 -6.83 -9.23
CA LEU A 48 2.03 -6.36 -8.01
C LEU A 48 1.88 -4.85 -7.84
N VAL A 49 1.51 -4.43 -6.62
CA VAL A 49 1.32 -3.05 -6.19
C VAL A 49 2.07 -2.81 -4.88
N THR A 50 2.46 -1.58 -4.61
CA THR A 50 2.96 -1.15 -3.30
C THR A 50 2.05 -0.09 -2.71
N TYR A 51 1.74 -0.19 -1.42
CA TYR A 51 1.16 0.87 -0.61
C TYR A 51 2.15 1.36 0.43
N VAL A 52 2.15 2.65 0.70
CA VAL A 52 3.00 3.28 1.71
C VAL A 52 2.12 4.06 2.68
N VAL A 53 1.95 3.54 3.87
CA VAL A 53 1.23 4.23 4.94
C VAL A 53 2.19 5.18 5.64
N VAL A 54 1.95 6.48 5.45
CA VAL A 54 2.76 7.54 6.04
C VAL A 54 2.22 7.89 7.42
N VAL A 55 3.08 7.82 8.43
CA VAL A 55 2.75 8.06 9.84
C VAL A 55 3.57 9.22 10.37
N ASP A 56 2.94 10.11 11.13
CA ASP A 56 3.65 11.09 11.94
C ASP A 56 4.13 10.44 13.23
N PRO A 57 5.46 10.33 13.47
CA PRO A 57 5.99 9.66 14.68
C PRO A 57 5.62 10.37 15.99
N ALA A 58 5.29 11.66 15.94
CA ALA A 58 4.99 12.44 17.15
C ALA A 58 3.54 12.25 17.62
N THR A 59 2.60 12.07 16.68
CA THR A 59 1.16 12.00 16.98
C THR A 59 0.53 10.63 16.69
N GLY A 60 1.19 9.81 15.85
CA GLY A 60 0.63 8.58 15.32
C GLY A 60 -0.42 8.79 14.22
N ASP A 61 -0.65 10.04 13.79
CA ASP A 61 -1.59 10.33 12.72
C ASP A 61 -1.12 9.73 11.39
N VAL A 62 -2.08 9.37 10.54
CA VAL A 62 -1.87 8.68 9.27
C VAL A 62 -2.28 9.60 8.12
N LEU A 63 -1.42 9.71 7.12
CA LEU A 63 -1.69 10.45 5.89
C LEU A 63 -2.40 9.55 4.88
N LEU A 64 -3.53 10.02 4.35
CA LEU A 64 -4.26 9.35 3.27
C LEU A 64 -4.60 10.34 2.18
N ALA A 65 -4.73 9.83 0.96
CA ALA A 65 -5.07 10.56 -0.24
C ALA A 65 -6.47 10.17 -0.75
N ASP A 66 -7.29 11.16 -1.09
CA ASP A 66 -8.61 10.99 -1.73
C ASP A 66 -8.40 10.72 -3.23
N HIS A 67 -8.39 9.44 -3.60
CA HIS A 67 -8.00 8.98 -4.91
C HIS A 67 -9.13 9.15 -5.94
N ARG A 68 -8.87 9.89 -7.02
CA ARG A 68 -9.88 10.29 -8.02
C ARG A 68 -10.60 9.14 -8.69
N LEU A 69 -9.90 8.06 -9.04
CA LEU A 69 -10.49 6.95 -9.77
C LEU A 69 -11.30 6.00 -8.89
N SER A 70 -10.79 5.71 -7.69
CA SER A 70 -11.45 4.77 -6.79
C SER A 70 -12.52 5.42 -5.92
N GLY A 71 -12.43 6.74 -5.69
CA GLY A 71 -13.26 7.46 -4.73
C GLY A 71 -13.03 7.04 -3.29
N LEU A 72 -11.86 6.46 -2.99
CA LEU A 72 -11.47 6.01 -1.65
C LEU A 72 -10.32 6.84 -1.11
N TRP A 73 -10.25 6.95 0.22
CA TRP A 73 -9.07 7.38 0.93
C TRP A 73 -8.08 6.22 1.00
N LEU A 74 -6.98 6.33 0.28
CA LEU A 74 -5.94 5.31 0.14
C LEU A 74 -4.62 5.79 0.73
N PRO A 75 -3.73 4.86 1.16
CA PRO A 75 -2.32 5.16 1.29
C PRO A 75 -1.72 5.60 -0.06
N ALA A 76 -0.60 6.32 -0.02
CA ALA A 76 0.22 6.55 -1.21
C ALA A 76 0.70 5.22 -1.81
N GLY A 77 0.89 5.14 -3.13
CA GLY A 77 1.43 3.93 -3.76
C GLY A 77 0.91 3.67 -5.15
N GLY A 78 1.49 2.67 -5.78
CA GLY A 78 1.18 2.34 -7.17
C GLY A 78 1.81 1.04 -7.62
N HIS A 79 1.87 0.88 -8.94
CA HIS A 79 2.32 -0.36 -9.56
C HIS A 79 3.84 -0.47 -9.55
N VAL A 80 4.29 -1.70 -9.27
CA VAL A 80 5.73 -2.01 -9.38
C VAL A 80 6.08 -2.18 -10.85
N ASP A 81 7.08 -1.45 -11.31
CA ASP A 81 7.54 -1.52 -12.70
C ASP A 81 8.27 -2.84 -13.00
N PRO A 82 8.24 -3.33 -14.25
CA PRO A 82 8.95 -4.54 -14.64
C PRO A 82 10.44 -4.50 -14.27
N GLY A 83 10.84 -5.43 -13.40
CA GLY A 83 12.23 -5.54 -12.93
C GLY A 83 12.58 -4.61 -11.77
N GLU A 84 11.68 -3.76 -11.32
CA GLU A 84 11.86 -2.93 -10.13
C GLU A 84 11.72 -3.75 -8.84
N HIS A 85 12.49 -3.41 -7.82
CA HIS A 85 12.32 -3.99 -6.50
C HIS A 85 11.15 -3.29 -5.77
N PRO A 86 10.21 -4.01 -5.10
CA PRO A 86 9.06 -3.40 -4.47
C PRO A 86 9.38 -2.27 -3.48
N THR A 87 10.47 -2.38 -2.71
CA THR A 87 10.92 -1.29 -1.81
C THR A 87 11.34 -0.04 -2.58
N THR A 88 11.96 -0.21 -3.76
CA THR A 88 12.31 0.91 -4.64
C THR A 88 11.06 1.56 -5.21
N SER A 89 10.10 0.74 -5.67
CA SER A 89 8.80 1.22 -6.12
C SER A 89 8.08 2.02 -5.04
N ALA A 90 8.02 1.50 -3.81
CA ALA A 90 7.40 2.20 -2.69
C ALA A 90 8.03 3.58 -2.43
N ALA A 91 9.36 3.69 -2.52
CA ALA A 91 10.07 4.96 -2.36
C ALA A 91 9.84 5.91 -3.55
N ARG A 92 9.78 5.39 -4.77
CA ARG A 92 9.49 6.17 -5.99
C ARG A 92 8.07 6.75 -5.95
N GLU A 93 7.05 5.91 -5.72
CA GLU A 93 5.64 6.32 -5.63
C GLU A 93 5.44 7.38 -4.54
N LEU A 94 6.07 7.19 -3.38
CA LEU A 94 6.02 8.18 -2.29
C LEU A 94 6.54 9.55 -2.74
N GLY A 95 7.65 9.58 -3.51
CA GLY A 95 8.23 10.81 -4.04
C GLY A 95 7.40 11.45 -5.15
N GLU A 96 6.81 10.64 -6.04
CA GLU A 96 5.98 11.09 -7.16
C GLU A 96 4.65 11.68 -6.67
N GLU A 97 4.02 11.03 -5.69
CA GLU A 97 2.70 11.40 -5.21
C GLU A 97 2.69 12.49 -4.15
N LEU A 98 3.69 12.52 -3.25
CA LEU A 98 3.74 13.44 -2.10
C LEU A 98 4.89 14.45 -2.17
N GLY A 99 5.70 14.42 -3.22
CA GLY A 99 6.84 15.30 -3.41
C GLY A 99 8.07 14.95 -2.54
N PRO A 100 9.28 15.33 -2.98
CA PRO A 100 10.53 15.09 -2.25
C PRO A 100 10.79 16.20 -1.20
N PRO A 101 11.38 15.91 -0.03
CA PRO A 101 11.45 14.66 0.71
C PRO A 101 10.37 14.58 1.79
N ALA A 102 9.11 14.45 1.37
CA ALA A 102 7.97 14.52 2.28
C ALA A 102 7.99 13.43 3.36
N ALA A 103 8.47 12.23 3.02
CA ALA A 103 8.51 11.10 3.92
C ALA A 103 9.69 10.17 3.63
N SER A 104 10.04 9.32 4.60
CA SER A 104 11.10 8.31 4.46
C SER A 104 10.58 6.94 4.89
N LEU A 105 10.88 5.89 4.11
CA LEU A 105 10.52 4.52 4.46
C LEU A 105 11.12 4.12 5.81
N VAL A 106 10.34 3.37 6.59
CA VAL A 106 10.72 2.83 7.90
C VAL A 106 10.86 1.31 7.81
N GLY A 107 12.08 0.81 8.10
CA GLY A 107 12.41 -0.61 8.00
C GLY A 107 12.75 -1.05 6.57
N ASP A 108 13.13 -2.32 6.46
CA ASP A 108 13.77 -2.87 5.25
C ASP A 108 12.79 -3.57 4.28
N GLY A 109 11.52 -3.68 4.65
CA GLY A 109 10.53 -4.42 3.86
C GLY A 109 9.09 -4.12 4.21
N PRO A 110 8.17 -4.80 3.52
CA PRO A 110 6.74 -4.65 3.76
C PRO A 110 6.34 -5.19 5.14
N ARG A 111 5.29 -4.61 5.69
CA ARG A 111 4.71 -4.99 6.98
C ARG A 111 3.40 -5.77 6.85
N PHE A 112 2.78 -5.74 5.68
CA PHE A 112 1.47 -6.34 5.46
C PHE A 112 1.32 -6.69 3.99
N LEU A 113 0.42 -7.64 3.68
CA LEU A 113 0.09 -8.06 2.33
C LEU A 113 -1.42 -8.17 2.17
N THR A 114 -1.91 -7.68 1.03
CA THR A 114 -3.31 -7.88 0.64
C THR A 114 -3.43 -8.43 -0.78
N TRP A 115 -4.48 -9.22 -0.98
CA TRP A 115 -4.96 -9.72 -2.27
C TRP A 115 -6.35 -9.15 -2.47
N THR A 116 -6.48 -8.04 -3.18
CA THR A 116 -7.70 -7.24 -3.18
C THR A 116 -8.22 -6.98 -4.59
N PRO A 117 -9.47 -7.37 -4.90
CA PRO A 117 -10.14 -6.90 -6.11
C PRO A 117 -10.34 -5.40 -6.06
N THR A 118 -9.96 -4.70 -7.14
CA THR A 118 -10.23 -3.27 -7.32
C THR A 118 -11.70 -3.04 -7.63
N ARG A 119 -12.16 -1.78 -7.52
CA ARG A 119 -13.55 -1.39 -7.82
C ARG A 119 -13.66 -0.81 -9.23
N GLY A 120 -14.85 -0.95 -9.81
CA GLY A 120 -15.20 -0.31 -11.08
C GLY A 120 -15.24 -1.26 -12.28
N PRO A 121 -15.46 -0.70 -13.48
CA PRO A 121 -15.65 -1.51 -14.71
C PRO A 121 -14.39 -2.26 -15.14
N ASP A 122 -13.21 -1.75 -14.78
CA ASP A 122 -11.91 -2.36 -15.07
C ASP A 122 -11.36 -3.09 -13.84
N SER A 123 -12.24 -3.72 -13.05
CA SER A 123 -11.87 -4.45 -11.84
C SER A 123 -10.85 -5.56 -12.13
N HIS A 124 -9.82 -5.62 -11.34
CA HIS A 124 -8.72 -6.57 -11.38
C HIS A 124 -8.21 -6.81 -9.96
N VAL A 125 -7.22 -7.67 -9.80
CA VAL A 125 -6.67 -7.98 -8.49
C VAL A 125 -5.32 -7.28 -8.30
N ASP A 126 -5.24 -6.45 -7.26
CA ASP A 126 -3.99 -5.91 -6.75
C ASP A 126 -3.41 -6.84 -5.67
N VAL A 127 -2.17 -7.29 -5.88
CA VAL A 127 -1.38 -7.95 -4.85
C VAL A 127 -0.48 -6.89 -4.22
N SER A 128 -0.94 -6.34 -3.10
CA SER A 128 -0.31 -5.14 -2.53
C SER A 128 0.62 -5.48 -1.38
N LEU A 129 1.87 -5.02 -1.48
CA LEU A 129 2.84 -5.03 -0.40
C LEU A 129 2.81 -3.67 0.32
N TRP A 130 2.55 -3.68 1.62
CA TRP A 130 2.35 -2.47 2.41
C TRP A 130 3.59 -2.11 3.21
N TYR A 131 4.05 -0.90 3.02
CA TYR A 131 5.20 -0.30 3.69
C TYR A 131 4.76 0.77 4.67
N VAL A 132 5.67 1.18 5.54
CA VAL A 132 5.51 2.33 6.44
C VAL A 132 6.52 3.39 6.06
N ALA A 133 6.09 4.65 6.07
CA ALA A 133 6.99 5.79 6.00
C ALA A 133 6.71 6.76 7.14
N ALA A 134 7.72 7.50 7.54
CA ALA A 134 7.61 8.55 8.55
C ALA A 134 7.65 9.92 7.90
N ALA A 135 6.76 10.82 8.33
CA ALA A 135 6.75 12.22 7.93
C ALA A 135 6.31 13.13 9.09
N ASP A 136 6.78 14.35 9.10
CA ASP A 136 6.36 15.39 10.04
C ASP A 136 5.12 16.09 9.50
N ARG A 137 3.97 15.92 10.16
CA ARG A 137 2.69 16.50 9.75
C ARG A 137 2.66 18.04 9.75
N SER A 138 3.60 18.68 10.42
CA SER A 138 3.71 20.14 10.43
C SER A 138 4.31 20.71 9.14
N ARG A 139 4.96 19.87 8.34
CA ARG A 139 5.53 20.26 7.06
C ARG A 139 4.48 20.33 5.96
N PRO A 140 4.53 21.32 5.07
CA PRO A 140 3.66 21.33 3.91
C PRO A 140 3.96 20.14 3.00
N LEU A 141 2.90 19.57 2.43
CA LEU A 141 2.97 18.47 1.46
C LEU A 141 2.63 19.01 0.08
N GLU A 142 3.40 18.59 -0.90
CA GLU A 142 3.06 18.76 -2.30
C GLU A 142 2.57 17.41 -2.82
N TRP A 143 1.38 17.34 -3.39
CA TRP A 143 0.82 16.08 -3.90
C TRP A 143 0.39 16.18 -5.36
N ASP A 144 0.33 15.04 -6.05
CA ASP A 144 -0.12 15.00 -7.43
C ASP A 144 -1.64 15.24 -7.53
N ARG A 145 -2.00 16.44 -7.96
CA ARG A 145 -3.40 16.87 -8.14
C ARG A 145 -4.10 16.20 -9.31
N ARG A 146 -3.39 15.45 -10.16
CA ARG A 146 -3.99 14.66 -11.25
C ARG A 146 -4.56 13.36 -10.70
N GLU A 147 -3.98 12.81 -9.64
CA GLU A 147 -4.37 11.54 -9.03
C GLU A 147 -5.27 11.73 -7.82
N PHE A 148 -5.07 12.80 -7.05
CA PHE A 148 -5.79 13.02 -5.79
C PHE A 148 -6.64 14.30 -5.80
N HIS A 149 -7.82 14.22 -5.17
CA HIS A 149 -8.63 15.39 -4.86
C HIS A 149 -8.07 16.15 -3.67
N ALA A 150 -7.61 15.41 -2.66
CA ALA A 150 -7.08 15.94 -1.42
C ALA A 150 -6.10 14.93 -0.77
N VAL A 151 -5.21 15.45 0.07
CA VAL A 151 -4.37 14.64 0.96
C VAL A 151 -4.59 15.17 2.37
N ARG A 152 -4.78 14.27 3.35
CA ARG A 152 -5.16 14.65 4.70
C ARG A 152 -4.56 13.73 5.75
N TRP A 153 -4.14 14.32 6.87
CA TRP A 153 -3.80 13.61 8.09
C TRP A 153 -5.06 13.20 8.85
N TRP A 154 -5.11 11.96 9.26
CA TRP A 154 -6.21 11.36 10.02
C TRP A 154 -5.70 10.86 11.36
N SER A 155 -6.45 11.12 12.43
CA SER A 155 -6.18 10.48 13.70
C SER A 155 -6.30 8.95 13.57
N ARG A 156 -5.29 8.23 14.03
CA ARG A 156 -5.28 6.77 14.02
C ARG A 156 -6.47 6.17 14.74
N THR A 157 -6.84 6.72 15.90
CA THR A 157 -8.02 6.29 16.64
C THR A 157 -9.29 6.44 15.81
N ALA A 158 -9.45 7.58 15.13
CA ALA A 158 -10.61 7.80 14.28
C ALA A 158 -10.67 6.85 13.09
N LEU A 159 -9.55 6.35 12.58
CA LEU A 159 -9.51 5.35 11.50
C LEU A 159 -9.85 3.95 12.00
N LEU A 160 -9.44 3.59 13.22
CA LEU A 160 -9.76 2.30 13.83
C LEU A 160 -11.24 2.20 14.23
N ASP A 161 -11.84 3.30 14.67
CA ASP A 161 -13.24 3.36 15.11
C ASP A 161 -14.24 3.48 13.94
N ARG A 162 -13.77 3.80 12.73
CA ARG A 162 -14.65 3.99 11.57
C ARG A 162 -14.94 2.67 10.86
N ALA A 163 -16.17 2.57 10.37
CA ALA A 163 -16.49 1.61 9.32
C ALA A 163 -15.59 1.90 8.09
N THR A 164 -15.21 0.86 7.36
CA THR A 164 -14.31 0.91 6.20
C THR A 164 -14.89 1.64 4.99
N GLU A 165 -16.12 2.17 5.09
CA GLU A 165 -16.78 2.88 3.99
C GLU A 165 -16.01 4.15 3.64
N GLY A 166 -15.62 4.28 2.36
CA GLY A 166 -14.83 5.40 1.86
C GLY A 166 -13.33 5.31 2.08
N PHE A 167 -12.83 4.23 2.71
CA PHE A 167 -11.41 3.98 2.92
C PHE A 167 -10.96 2.68 2.24
N GLU A 168 -9.64 2.49 2.15
CA GLU A 168 -9.07 1.23 1.75
C GLU A 168 -9.56 0.11 2.70
N PRO A 169 -10.07 -1.02 2.16
CA PRO A 169 -10.80 -2.02 2.98
C PRO A 169 -9.98 -2.68 4.09
N HIS A 170 -8.65 -2.76 3.93
CA HIS A 170 -7.75 -3.42 4.87
C HIS A 170 -6.94 -2.45 5.74
N LEU A 171 -7.16 -1.14 5.60
CA LEU A 171 -6.40 -0.12 6.32
C LEU A 171 -6.48 -0.31 7.84
N SER A 172 -7.68 -0.54 8.39
CA SER A 172 -7.85 -0.76 9.82
C SER A 172 -7.09 -1.99 10.35
N ARG A 173 -7.06 -3.07 9.56
CA ARG A 173 -6.28 -4.29 9.88
C ARG A 173 -4.78 -4.02 9.85
N PHE A 174 -4.30 -3.27 8.84
CA PHE A 174 -2.91 -2.84 8.79
C PHE A 174 -2.52 -2.00 10.02
N LEU A 175 -3.34 -1.02 10.39
CA LEU A 175 -3.10 -0.19 11.57
C LEU A 175 -3.07 -1.01 12.87
N ALA A 176 -4.00 -1.97 13.03
CA ALA A 176 -4.00 -2.88 14.17
C ALA A 176 -2.72 -3.73 14.24
N LYS A 177 -2.19 -4.17 13.09
CA LYS A 177 -0.92 -4.91 13.03
C LYS A 177 0.27 -4.07 13.50
N LEU A 178 0.31 -2.80 13.14
CA LEU A 178 1.36 -1.89 13.60
C LEU A 178 1.36 -1.72 15.13
N ASP A 179 0.18 -1.75 15.78
CA ASP A 179 0.06 -1.66 17.24
C ASP A 179 0.56 -2.93 17.94
N GLY A 180 0.31 -4.10 17.37
CA GLY A 180 0.73 -5.38 17.94
C GLY A 180 2.21 -5.73 17.71
N SER A 181 2.93 -4.92 16.94
CA SER A 181 4.35 -5.16 16.57
C SER A 181 5.35 -4.36 17.42
N THR A 182 4.90 -3.76 18.53
CA THR A 182 5.70 -2.96 19.48
C THR A 182 6.18 -3.81 20.65
#